data_533a5e39548913b66fd7c803d072b869
#
_entry.id   533a5e39548913b66fd7c803d072b869
#
_cell.length_a   1.000
_cell.length_b   1.000
_cell.length_c   1.000
_cell.angle_alpha   90.00
_cell.angle_beta   90.00
_cell.angle_gamma   90.00
#
_symmetry.space_group_name_H-M   'P 1'
#
loop_
_entity.id
_entity.type
_entity.pdbx_description
1 polymer ?
#
loop_
_entity_poly.entity_id
_entity_poly.type
_entity_poly.pdbx_seq_one_letter_code
_entity_poly.pdbx_strand_id
1 'polypeptide(L)'
;VIVQDFKSKHISAILLPAILICAGAISIISSGYQKSLETIGYNLLFVIVQFGLMYAYLKFKYSRTSQVIDKFIGLGDLLFLLAITPLLSLPEFIVAYLISLILSIIYFAFFSSIKKENAEIPLAGMISVVMIFSLLIVYPENLQSFIFNKIIDL
;
A
#
# COMPACT_ATOMS: atom_id res chain seq x y z
N VAL A 1 -9.47 4.52 -4.00
CA VAL A 1 -8.18 5.07 -3.57
C VAL A 1 -7.54 5.86 -4.71
N ILE A 2 -7.20 5.22 -5.87
CA ILE A 2 -6.50 5.87 -6.98
C ILE A 2 -7.13 7.22 -7.35
N VAL A 3 -8.41 7.24 -7.72
CA VAL A 3 -9.11 8.45 -8.15
C VAL A 3 -9.16 9.52 -7.04
N GLN A 4 -9.34 9.12 -5.79
CA GLN A 4 -9.39 10.04 -4.65
C GLN A 4 -8.04 10.65 -4.36
N ASP A 5 -6.98 9.84 -4.36
CA ASP A 5 -5.62 10.30 -4.08
C ASP A 5 -5.12 11.29 -5.13
N PHE A 6 -5.34 10.98 -6.43
CA PHE A 6 -4.95 11.88 -7.52
C PHE A 6 -5.79 13.17 -7.62
N LYS A 7 -7.07 13.14 -7.22
CA LYS A 7 -7.99 14.27 -7.39
C LYS A 7 -8.08 15.15 -6.15
N SER A 8 -8.24 14.56 -4.97
CA SER A 8 -8.52 15.29 -3.72
C SER A 8 -7.43 15.16 -2.67
N LYS A 9 -6.45 14.25 -2.87
CA LYS A 9 -5.37 13.95 -1.91
C LYS A 9 -5.87 13.55 -0.51
N HIS A 10 -7.14 13.16 -0.42
CA HIS A 10 -7.77 12.67 0.80
C HIS A 10 -8.40 11.32 0.53
N ILE A 11 -7.94 10.28 1.22
CA ILE A 11 -8.55 8.96 1.20
C ILE A 11 -9.71 8.96 2.19
N SER A 12 -10.88 8.52 1.74
CA SER A 12 -12.02 8.37 2.64
C SER A 12 -11.70 7.36 3.74
N ALA A 13 -11.81 7.77 5.01
CA ALA A 13 -11.49 6.94 6.17
C ALA A 13 -12.28 5.61 6.20
N ILE A 14 -13.48 5.58 5.59
CA ILE A 14 -14.32 4.39 5.50
C ILE A 14 -13.75 3.35 4.52
N LEU A 15 -13.00 3.79 3.53
CA LEU A 15 -12.46 2.93 2.47
C LEU A 15 -11.31 2.05 2.98
N LEU A 16 -10.56 2.52 3.97
CA LEU A 16 -9.42 1.81 4.55
C LEU A 16 -9.81 0.52 5.29
N PRO A 17 -10.78 0.53 6.24
CA PRO A 17 -11.24 -0.70 6.87
C PRO A 17 -11.92 -1.65 5.87
N ALA A 18 -12.63 -1.14 4.86
CA ALA A 18 -13.20 -1.98 3.82
C ALA A 18 -12.11 -2.72 3.03
N ILE A 19 -11.02 -2.04 2.64
CA ILE A 19 -9.87 -2.67 1.96
C ILE A 19 -9.24 -3.72 2.87
N LEU A 20 -9.02 -3.43 4.15
CA LEU A 20 -8.42 -4.36 5.10
C LEU A 20 -9.25 -5.64 5.25
N ILE A 21 -10.57 -5.51 5.37
CA ILE A 21 -11.48 -6.66 5.48
C ILE A 21 -11.44 -7.50 4.19
N CYS A 22 -11.56 -6.87 3.03
CA CYS A 22 -11.47 -7.57 1.74
C CYS A 22 -10.11 -8.24 1.54
N ALA A 23 -9.03 -7.54 1.84
CA ALA A 23 -7.67 -8.05 1.74
C ALA A 23 -7.44 -9.26 2.65
N GLY A 24 -7.91 -9.17 3.91
CA GLY A 24 -7.84 -10.27 4.86
C GLY A 24 -8.65 -11.48 4.42
N ALA A 25 -9.87 -11.27 3.92
CA ALA A 25 -10.73 -12.35 3.41
C ALA A 25 -10.07 -13.05 2.21
N ILE A 26 -9.54 -12.31 1.24
CA ILE A 26 -8.82 -12.87 0.08
C ILE A 26 -7.61 -13.68 0.54
N SER A 27 -6.81 -13.16 1.46
CA SER A 27 -5.62 -13.83 1.99
C SER A 27 -5.97 -15.15 2.69
N ILE A 28 -7.00 -15.16 3.54
CA ILE A 28 -7.45 -16.36 4.26
C ILE A 28 -7.96 -17.43 3.28
N ILE A 29 -8.75 -17.02 2.28
CA ILE A 29 -9.29 -17.93 1.27
C ILE A 29 -8.18 -18.54 0.40
N SER A 30 -7.17 -17.75 0.02
CA SER A 30 -6.10 -18.19 -0.88
C SER A 30 -5.01 -19.00 -0.18
N SER A 31 -4.61 -18.63 1.03
CA SER A 31 -3.42 -19.15 1.71
C SER A 31 -3.73 -19.91 3.00
N GLY A 32 -4.97 -19.86 3.48
CA GLY A 32 -5.36 -20.38 4.78
C GLY A 32 -5.05 -19.41 5.94
N TYR A 33 -5.72 -19.62 7.07
CA TYR A 33 -5.69 -18.71 8.22
C TYR A 33 -4.29 -18.52 8.82
N GLN A 34 -3.55 -19.62 9.05
CA GLN A 34 -2.24 -19.56 9.71
C GLN A 34 -1.20 -18.81 8.86
N LYS A 35 -1.11 -19.14 7.57
CA LYS A 35 -0.17 -18.50 6.65
C LYS A 35 -0.53 -17.02 6.42
N SER A 36 -1.82 -16.69 6.40
CA SER A 36 -2.29 -15.30 6.31
C SER A 36 -1.85 -14.48 7.52
N LEU A 37 -1.96 -15.01 8.74
CA LEU A 37 -1.49 -14.33 9.95
C LEU A 37 0.03 -14.10 9.95
N GLU A 38 0.81 -15.09 9.53
CA GLU A 38 2.27 -14.95 9.39
C GLU A 38 2.62 -13.84 8.39
N THR A 39 1.98 -13.82 7.23
CA THR A 39 2.16 -12.79 6.20
C THR A 39 1.84 -11.40 6.72
N ILE A 40 0.70 -11.23 7.39
CA ILE A 40 0.31 -9.97 8.02
C ILE A 40 1.37 -9.54 9.04
N GLY A 41 1.83 -10.46 9.89
CA GLY A 41 2.82 -10.19 10.93
C GLY A 41 4.14 -9.68 10.34
N TYR A 42 4.67 -10.33 9.32
CA TYR A 42 5.93 -9.92 8.67
C TYR A 42 5.79 -8.59 7.93
N ASN A 43 4.71 -8.38 7.19
CA ASN A 43 4.48 -7.12 6.47
C ASN A 43 4.25 -5.95 7.42
N LEU A 44 3.51 -6.18 8.51
CA LEU A 44 3.29 -5.18 9.55
C LEU A 44 4.60 -4.80 10.25
N LEU A 45 5.44 -5.79 10.57
CA LEU A 45 6.77 -5.55 11.14
C LEU A 45 7.62 -4.70 10.19
N PHE A 46 7.63 -5.02 8.90
CA PHE A 46 8.34 -4.23 7.89
C PHE A 46 7.87 -2.77 7.87
N VAL A 47 6.54 -2.53 7.83
CA VAL A 47 5.97 -1.18 7.85
C VAL A 47 6.36 -0.43 9.12
N ILE A 48 6.27 -1.06 10.31
CA ILE A 48 6.65 -0.46 11.59
C ILE A 48 8.14 -0.07 11.59
N VAL A 49 9.02 -0.97 11.17
CA VAL A 49 10.47 -0.71 11.12
C VAL A 49 10.77 0.45 10.18
N GLN A 50 10.18 0.46 8.99
CA GLN A 50 10.41 1.50 8.01
C GLN A 50 9.94 2.87 8.47
N PHE A 51 8.71 2.99 8.96
CA PHE A 51 8.19 4.25 9.47
C PHE A 51 8.89 4.66 10.77
N GLY A 52 9.30 3.70 11.59
CA GLY A 52 10.11 3.96 12.78
C GLY A 52 11.49 4.55 12.45
N LEU A 53 12.17 4.02 11.43
CA LEU A 53 13.44 4.57 10.95
C LEU A 53 13.26 5.96 10.35
N MET A 54 12.21 6.17 9.56
CA MET A 54 11.89 7.48 9.00
C MET A 54 11.57 8.49 10.10
N TYR A 55 10.79 8.12 11.10
CA TYR A 55 10.50 8.96 12.27
C TYR A 55 11.77 9.30 13.04
N ALA A 56 12.63 8.32 13.32
CA ALA A 56 13.91 8.52 14.00
C ALA A 56 14.80 9.50 13.21
N TYR A 57 14.94 9.29 11.90
CA TYR A 57 15.70 10.19 11.02
C TYR A 57 15.17 11.63 11.07
N LEU A 58 13.87 11.82 10.94
CA LEU A 58 13.23 13.14 10.99
C LEU A 58 13.42 13.82 12.35
N LYS A 59 13.32 13.05 13.45
CA LYS A 59 13.56 13.53 14.80
C LYS A 59 14.99 14.00 15.01
N PHE A 60 15.98 13.28 14.48
CA PHE A 60 17.39 13.71 14.55
C PHE A 60 17.69 14.93 13.69
N LYS A 61 17.04 15.05 12.52
CA LYS A 61 17.29 16.15 11.59
C LYS A 61 16.54 17.44 11.96
N TYR A 62 15.35 17.33 12.54
CA TYR A 62 14.49 18.46 12.85
C TYR A 62 14.15 18.48 14.35
N SER A 63 14.57 19.53 15.06
CA SER A 63 14.39 19.67 16.52
C SER A 63 12.91 19.81 16.98
N ARG A 64 11.96 20.10 16.09
CA ARG A 64 10.53 20.25 16.38
C ARG A 64 9.72 19.12 15.77
N THR A 65 9.42 18.10 16.56
CA THR A 65 8.92 16.80 16.08
C THR A 65 7.42 16.78 15.73
N SER A 66 6.57 17.52 16.44
CA SER A 66 5.10 17.40 16.26
C SER A 66 4.59 17.94 14.91
N GLN A 67 5.15 19.04 14.42
CA GLN A 67 4.75 19.61 13.12
C GLN A 67 5.39 18.89 11.92
N VAL A 68 6.43 18.11 12.15
CA VAL A 68 7.17 17.41 11.11
C VAL A 68 6.43 16.13 10.70
N ILE A 69 5.81 15.43 11.66
CA ILE A 69 5.09 14.19 11.38
C ILE A 69 3.91 14.44 10.44
N ASP A 70 3.06 15.43 10.74
CA ASP A 70 1.89 15.76 9.93
C ASP A 70 2.25 16.28 8.53
N LYS A 71 3.44 16.87 8.38
CA LYS A 71 3.89 17.44 7.10
C LYS A 71 4.60 16.45 6.19
N PHE A 72 5.31 15.45 6.76
CA PHE A 72 6.16 14.54 5.98
C PHE A 72 5.66 13.09 5.94
N ILE A 73 4.81 12.70 6.89
CA ILE A 73 4.21 11.36 6.94
C ILE A 73 2.73 11.50 6.65
N GLY A 74 2.31 11.14 5.46
CA GLY A 74 0.89 11.04 5.13
C GLY A 74 0.23 9.92 5.95
N LEU A 75 -0.58 10.28 6.96
CA LEU A 75 -1.33 9.29 7.74
C LEU A 75 -2.18 8.38 6.83
N GLY A 76 -2.70 8.94 5.74
CA GLY A 76 -3.46 8.17 4.73
C GLY A 76 -2.61 7.09 4.07
N ASP A 77 -1.36 7.40 3.71
CA ASP A 77 -0.43 6.44 3.09
C ASP A 77 -0.06 5.31 4.06
N LEU A 78 0.21 5.67 5.33
CA LEU A 78 0.50 4.68 6.38
C LEU A 78 -0.69 3.73 6.59
N LEU A 79 -1.90 4.28 6.76
CA LEU A 79 -3.10 3.48 6.96
C LEU A 79 -3.43 2.62 5.74
N PHE A 80 -3.18 3.14 4.54
CA PHE A 80 -3.34 2.37 3.31
C PHE A 80 -2.35 1.21 3.22
N LEU A 81 -1.06 1.44 3.54
CA LEU A 81 -0.06 0.37 3.61
C LEU A 81 -0.45 -0.70 4.62
N LEU A 82 -0.95 -0.31 5.80
CA LEU A 82 -1.46 -1.26 6.80
C LEU A 82 -2.65 -2.07 6.27
N ALA A 83 -3.56 -1.43 5.52
CA ALA A 83 -4.74 -2.11 4.98
C ALA A 83 -4.41 -3.17 3.92
N ILE A 84 -3.29 -3.05 3.20
CA ILE A 84 -2.87 -3.99 2.15
C ILE A 84 -1.88 -5.05 2.63
N THR A 85 -1.45 -5.04 3.90
CA THR A 85 -0.51 -6.03 4.46
C THR A 85 -0.92 -7.50 4.25
N PRO A 86 -2.21 -7.89 4.18
CA PRO A 86 -2.59 -9.29 3.98
C PRO A 86 -2.41 -9.80 2.55
N LEU A 87 -2.27 -8.91 1.54
CA LEU A 87 -2.45 -9.27 0.13
C LEU A 87 -1.27 -9.99 -0.50
N LEU A 88 -0.04 -9.66 -0.10
CA LEU A 88 1.19 -10.15 -0.74
C LEU A 88 2.13 -10.77 0.30
N SER A 89 2.93 -11.75 -0.11
CA SER A 89 4.04 -12.24 0.70
C SER A 89 5.06 -11.13 0.96
N LEU A 90 5.89 -11.25 2.00
CA LEU A 90 6.86 -10.21 2.38
C LEU A 90 7.77 -9.76 1.23
N PRO A 91 8.39 -10.66 0.42
CA PRO A 91 9.24 -10.21 -0.68
C PRO A 91 8.44 -9.48 -1.77
N GLU A 92 7.25 -9.94 -2.11
CA GLU A 92 6.38 -9.29 -3.09
C GLU A 92 5.91 -7.92 -2.60
N PHE A 93 5.57 -7.81 -1.32
CA PHE A 93 5.18 -6.57 -0.67
C PHE A 93 6.30 -5.53 -0.71
N ILE A 94 7.55 -5.93 -0.38
CA ILE A 94 8.72 -5.05 -0.43
C ILE A 94 8.97 -4.58 -1.86
N VAL A 95 8.95 -5.47 -2.83
CA VAL A 95 9.17 -5.13 -4.26
C VAL A 95 8.09 -4.18 -4.76
N ALA A 96 6.82 -4.46 -4.50
CA ALA A 96 5.71 -3.60 -4.89
C ALA A 96 5.81 -2.21 -4.25
N TYR A 97 6.20 -2.15 -2.98
CA TYR A 97 6.43 -0.90 -2.27
C TYR A 97 7.59 -0.08 -2.87
N LEU A 98 8.74 -0.71 -3.15
CA LEU A 98 9.90 -0.04 -3.77
C LEU A 98 9.58 0.49 -5.18
N ILE A 99 8.88 -0.30 -6.00
CA ILE A 99 8.43 0.13 -7.33
C ILE A 99 7.49 1.35 -7.19
N SER A 100 6.57 1.32 -6.24
CA SER A 100 5.64 2.43 -5.99
C SER A 100 6.36 3.71 -5.58
N LEU A 101 7.39 3.60 -4.74
CA LEU A 101 8.24 4.74 -4.36
C LEU A 101 8.97 5.33 -5.56
N ILE A 102 9.60 4.49 -6.38
CA ILE A 102 10.30 4.93 -7.59
C ILE A 102 9.33 5.64 -8.53
N LEU A 103 8.16 5.06 -8.80
CA LEU A 103 7.13 5.66 -9.64
C LEU A 103 6.63 7.00 -9.08
N SER A 104 6.45 7.10 -7.76
CA SER A 104 6.04 8.34 -7.08
C SER A 104 7.09 9.44 -7.23
N ILE A 105 8.38 9.11 -7.12
CA ILE A 105 9.49 10.05 -7.33
C ILE A 105 9.54 10.50 -8.78
N ILE A 106 9.42 9.58 -9.74
CA ILE A 106 9.39 9.89 -11.17
C ILE A 106 8.20 10.80 -11.49
N TYR A 107 7.01 10.45 -11.00
CA TYR A 107 5.81 11.25 -11.16
C TYR A 107 6.02 12.68 -10.64
N PHE A 108 6.55 12.81 -9.43
CA PHE A 108 6.84 14.10 -8.82
C PHE A 108 7.85 14.91 -9.64
N ALA A 109 8.93 14.30 -10.09
CA ALA A 109 9.96 14.97 -10.90
C ALA A 109 9.41 15.52 -12.21
N PHE A 110 8.52 14.79 -12.88
CA PHE A 110 7.88 15.24 -14.12
C PHE A 110 6.81 16.31 -13.90
N PHE A 111 5.95 16.12 -12.92
CA PHE A 111 4.78 17.00 -12.70
C PHE A 111 5.09 18.24 -11.84
N SER A 112 6.07 18.18 -10.95
CA SER A 112 6.50 19.34 -10.15
C SER A 112 7.12 20.44 -11.03
N SER A 113 7.71 20.08 -12.16
CA SER A 113 8.23 21.04 -13.15
C SER A 113 7.13 21.83 -13.87
N ILE A 114 5.90 21.33 -13.90
CA ILE A 114 4.76 21.91 -14.62
C ILE A 114 3.84 22.71 -13.66
N LYS A 115 3.69 22.29 -12.42
CA LYS A 115 2.86 22.96 -11.40
C LYS A 115 3.73 23.55 -10.28
N LYS A 116 3.89 24.85 -10.25
CA LYS A 116 4.65 25.62 -9.23
C LYS A 116 4.04 25.65 -7.83
N GLU A 117 2.89 25.04 -7.56
CA GLU A 117 2.20 25.09 -6.26
C GLU A 117 2.14 23.71 -5.62
N ASN A 118 2.74 23.60 -4.41
CA ASN A 118 2.56 22.53 -3.38
C ASN A 118 2.18 21.14 -3.93
N ALA A 119 2.99 20.60 -4.81
CA ALA A 119 2.77 19.25 -5.35
C ALA A 119 3.08 18.22 -4.26
N GLU A 120 2.04 17.73 -3.58
CA GLU A 120 2.14 16.55 -2.73
C GLU A 120 2.26 15.30 -3.60
N ILE A 121 3.01 14.33 -3.12
CA ILE A 121 3.25 13.06 -3.84
C ILE A 121 2.06 12.13 -3.58
N PRO A 122 1.33 11.65 -4.62
CA PRO A 122 0.21 10.72 -4.45
C PRO A 122 0.74 9.28 -4.25
N LEU A 123 1.34 9.01 -3.09
CA LEU A 123 1.99 7.72 -2.81
C LEU A 123 0.98 6.58 -2.75
N ALA A 124 -0.15 6.76 -2.04
CA ALA A 124 -1.19 5.73 -1.93
C ALA A 124 -1.82 5.38 -3.29
N GLY A 125 -1.97 6.39 -4.18
CA GLY A 125 -2.43 6.17 -5.55
C GLY A 125 -1.46 5.31 -6.35
N MET A 126 -0.16 5.60 -6.29
CA MET A 126 0.87 4.81 -6.96
C MET A 126 0.98 3.39 -6.40
N ILE A 127 0.94 3.23 -5.07
CA ILE A 127 0.90 1.91 -4.43
C ILE A 127 -0.33 1.12 -4.91
N SER A 128 -1.51 1.75 -4.99
CA SER A 128 -2.74 1.09 -5.47
C SER A 128 -2.61 0.59 -6.90
N VAL A 129 -1.99 1.35 -7.80
CA VAL A 129 -1.74 0.94 -9.19
C VAL A 129 -0.81 -0.27 -9.23
N VAL A 130 0.33 -0.19 -8.55
CA VAL A 130 1.32 -1.29 -8.52
C VAL A 130 0.73 -2.55 -7.89
N MET A 131 -0.09 -2.40 -6.83
CA MET A 131 -0.77 -3.53 -6.18
C MET A 131 -1.76 -4.23 -7.11
N ILE A 132 -2.52 -3.50 -7.91
CA ILE A 132 -3.41 -4.10 -8.91
C ILE A 132 -2.61 -4.93 -9.91
N PHE A 133 -1.51 -4.40 -10.44
CA PHE A 133 -0.64 -5.14 -11.35
C PHE A 133 0.00 -6.36 -10.68
N SER A 134 0.48 -6.23 -9.44
CA SER A 134 1.06 -7.35 -8.68
C SER A 134 0.03 -8.46 -8.45
N LEU A 135 -1.20 -8.11 -8.08
CA LEU A 135 -2.28 -9.09 -7.90
C LEU A 135 -2.65 -9.78 -9.21
N LEU A 136 -2.67 -9.07 -10.34
CA LEU A 136 -2.92 -9.65 -11.66
C LEU A 136 -1.80 -10.61 -12.11
N ILE A 137 -0.57 -10.42 -11.63
CA ILE A 137 0.56 -11.29 -11.94
C ILE A 137 0.62 -12.51 -11.02
N VAL A 138 0.39 -12.31 -9.72
CA VAL A 138 0.53 -13.35 -8.69
C VAL A 138 -0.66 -14.30 -8.64
N TYR A 139 -1.87 -13.82 -8.97
CA TYR A 139 -3.11 -14.61 -8.83
C TYR A 139 -3.75 -15.16 -10.14
N PRO A 140 -3.13 -15.13 -11.33
CA PRO A 140 -3.80 -15.59 -12.55
C PRO A 140 -4.15 -17.09 -12.49
N GLU A 141 -3.29 -17.92 -11.91
CA GLU A 141 -3.50 -19.37 -11.86
C GLU A 141 -4.55 -19.77 -10.81
N ASN A 142 -4.57 -19.10 -9.66
CA ASN A 142 -5.53 -19.38 -8.59
C ASN A 142 -6.94 -18.90 -8.95
N LEU A 143 -7.07 -17.79 -9.66
CA LEU A 143 -8.37 -17.28 -10.12
C LEU A 143 -8.95 -18.15 -11.23
N GLN A 144 -8.13 -18.61 -12.17
CA GLN A 144 -8.55 -19.54 -13.23
C GLN A 144 -8.98 -20.89 -12.65
N SER A 145 -8.22 -21.47 -11.71
CA SER A 145 -8.58 -22.74 -11.07
C SER A 145 -9.84 -22.61 -10.21
N PHE A 146 -10.04 -21.50 -9.51
CA PHE A 146 -11.23 -21.23 -8.71
C PHE A 146 -12.49 -21.06 -9.59
N ILE A 147 -12.37 -20.33 -10.70
CA ILE A 147 -13.48 -20.14 -11.66
C ILE A 147 -13.76 -21.46 -12.40
N PHE A 148 -12.73 -22.18 -12.82
CA PHE A 148 -12.87 -23.43 -13.56
C PHE A 148 -13.51 -24.54 -12.71
N ASN A 149 -13.06 -24.71 -11.46
CA ASN A 149 -13.66 -25.70 -10.55
C ASN A 149 -15.11 -25.37 -10.19
N LYS A 150 -15.43 -24.07 -10.04
CA LYS A 150 -16.80 -23.66 -9.69
C LYS A 150 -17.78 -23.71 -10.88
N ILE A 151 -17.28 -23.69 -12.13
CA ILE A 151 -18.11 -23.87 -13.34
C ILE A 151 -18.32 -25.36 -13.65
N ILE A 152 -17.42 -26.23 -13.25
CA ILE A 152 -17.52 -27.68 -13.47
C ILE A 152 -18.44 -28.34 -12.41
N ASP A 153 -18.57 -27.75 -11.23
CA ASP A 153 -19.43 -28.21 -10.14
C ASP A 153 -20.90 -27.70 -10.24
N LEU A 154 -21.26 -26.99 -11.33
CA LEU A 154 -22.61 -26.55 -11.71
C LEU A 154 -23.15 -27.36 -12.87
#